data_1a34ded664d8911fabadbb075037302d
#
_entry.id   1a34ded664d8911fabadbb075037302d
#
_cell.length_a   1.000
_cell.length_b   1.000
_cell.length_c   1.000
_cell.angle_alpha   90.00
_cell.angle_beta   90.00
_cell.angle_gamma   90.00
#
_symmetry.space_group_name_H-M   'P 1'
#
loop_
_entity.id
_entity.type
_entity.pdbx_description
1 polymer ?
#
loop_
_entity_poly.entity_id
_entity_poly.type
_entity_poly.pdbx_seq_one_letter_code
_entity_poly.pdbx_strand_id
1 'polypeptide(L)'
;MSDKIKPSEVSEVLQQQLQEVNGSQQFDEVGTVLTVSDGGARIYGLRNAEANELLEFENGTMAIVMNLEEDNVGCVLLGPTAGIKEGQSVKRTHRIASIRVNDNFLGRVVNPLGEAIDGLGDIDLTDSFEMPLDRKAPGVIYRQPVKEPLQTGLKAVDSMIPIGRGQRELIIGDRQTGKTAIAVDTIINQKSFYEAGKPVYCIYVAIGQKASTVAALVQNLKEHGALPYTIIVSATAADPAAMQYYAPFAGAAIGEYFRDRGYSALVVYDDLSKQAVAYREVSLILRRPSGREAYPGDVFYLHSRLLERAARINDQQEVAEQMNDLPECMKGKVRGGGSLTALPIIETQAGDVSAYIPTNVISITDGQIFLETDLFNQGFRPAINVGISVSRVGGSAQIKSMKKVAGTLKIDMAQYRELEAFSKFSSDMDAVTAMTLDRGRKNDQLLVQPQYRPMPVGEQVAILYCGVHGLMHDVPMDKVRECQDQFLDAMRSQHSDVIETLADGKLTDDCIKVIEETMANVAGQYKA
;
A
#
# COMPACT_ATOMS: atom_id res chain seq x y z
N MET A 1 50.09 35.82 -53.54
CA MET A 1 50.31 34.42 -53.88
C MET A 1 49.32 33.64 -53.03
N SER A 2 48.36 33.06 -53.69
CA SER A 2 47.29 32.29 -53.01
C SER A 2 47.80 30.87 -52.82
N ASP A 3 48.14 30.49 -51.62
CA ASP A 3 48.49 29.11 -51.29
C ASP A 3 47.23 28.25 -51.45
N LYS A 4 47.20 27.49 -52.52
CA LYS A 4 46.19 26.45 -52.75
C LYS A 4 46.55 25.28 -51.86
N ILE A 5 45.72 25.06 -50.83
CA ILE A 5 45.73 23.87 -49.97
C ILE A 5 45.61 22.64 -50.87
N LYS A 6 46.62 21.75 -50.82
CA LYS A 6 46.61 20.52 -51.62
C LYS A 6 45.58 19.55 -51.11
N PRO A 7 44.84 18.84 -51.98
CA PRO A 7 43.83 17.86 -51.57
C PRO A 7 44.34 16.76 -50.62
N SER A 8 45.65 16.44 -50.68
CA SER A 8 46.30 15.51 -49.77
C SER A 8 46.41 16.00 -48.32
N GLU A 9 46.63 17.32 -48.12
CA GLU A 9 46.72 17.91 -46.78
C GLU A 9 45.33 17.96 -46.09
N VAL A 10 44.27 18.18 -46.88
CA VAL A 10 42.89 18.10 -46.37
C VAL A 10 42.52 16.66 -45.98
N SER A 11 42.98 15.67 -46.76
CA SER A 11 42.77 14.26 -46.50
C SER A 11 43.52 13.78 -45.24
N GLU A 12 44.75 14.27 -45.01
CA GLU A 12 45.55 13.96 -43.84
C GLU A 12 44.96 14.58 -42.56
N VAL A 13 44.47 15.83 -42.62
CA VAL A 13 43.81 16.48 -41.49
C VAL A 13 42.49 15.80 -41.16
N LEU A 14 41.70 15.40 -42.17
CA LEU A 14 40.48 14.63 -41.96
C LEU A 14 40.75 13.22 -41.41
N GLN A 15 41.84 12.55 -41.85
CA GLN A 15 42.22 11.26 -41.27
C GLN A 15 42.73 11.41 -39.83
N GLN A 16 43.47 12.47 -39.51
CA GLN A 16 43.91 12.76 -38.15
C GLN A 16 42.73 13.08 -37.23
N GLN A 17 41.78 13.88 -37.67
CA GLN A 17 40.53 14.14 -36.92
C GLN A 17 39.68 12.88 -36.75
N LEU A 18 39.60 12.01 -37.74
CA LEU A 18 38.92 10.72 -37.66
C LEU A 18 39.63 9.72 -36.73
N GLN A 19 40.99 9.79 -36.61
CA GLN A 19 41.75 8.97 -35.68
C GLN A 19 41.65 9.48 -34.24
N GLU A 20 41.56 10.79 -34.03
CA GLU A 20 41.27 11.38 -32.71
C GLU A 20 39.87 11.06 -32.23
N VAL A 21 38.89 10.93 -33.13
CA VAL A 21 37.52 10.49 -32.85
C VAL A 21 37.44 8.99 -32.53
N ASN A 22 38.39 8.15 -33.02
CA ASN A 22 38.42 6.72 -32.73
C ASN A 22 39.17 6.33 -31.43
N GLY A 23 39.73 7.29 -30.69
CA GLY A 23 40.19 7.07 -29.32
C GLY A 23 39.04 6.95 -28.38
N SER A 24 38.63 5.73 -28.02
CA SER A 24 37.78 5.27 -26.92
C SER A 24 37.22 6.34 -25.95
N GLN A 25 36.60 7.38 -26.43
CA GLN A 25 35.59 8.10 -25.72
C GLN A 25 34.29 7.30 -25.93
N GLN A 26 33.78 6.71 -24.89
CA GLN A 26 32.33 6.44 -24.82
C GLN A 26 31.66 7.75 -25.21
N PHE A 27 31.20 7.86 -26.44
CA PHE A 27 30.31 8.95 -26.82
C PHE A 27 29.06 8.77 -25.95
N ASP A 28 28.95 9.55 -24.89
CA ASP A 28 27.67 9.72 -24.22
C ASP A 28 26.69 10.11 -25.33
N GLU A 29 25.77 9.24 -25.64
CA GLU A 29 24.79 9.46 -26.70
C GLU A 29 23.97 10.67 -26.29
N VAL A 30 24.17 11.77 -27.02
CA VAL A 30 23.54 13.06 -26.72
C VAL A 30 22.42 13.30 -27.71
N GLY A 31 21.24 13.55 -27.21
CA GLY A 31 20.07 13.95 -28.00
C GLY A 31 19.83 15.45 -27.92
N THR A 32 18.96 15.92 -28.79
CA THR A 32 18.54 17.33 -28.84
C THR A 32 17.05 17.43 -28.57
N VAL A 33 16.65 18.35 -27.70
CA VAL A 33 15.24 18.63 -27.38
C VAL A 33 14.54 19.20 -28.62
N LEU A 34 13.55 18.49 -29.14
CA LEU A 34 12.70 18.96 -30.25
C LEU A 34 11.56 19.84 -29.76
N THR A 35 10.86 19.38 -28.75
CA THR A 35 9.72 20.08 -28.17
C THR A 35 9.62 19.81 -26.67
N VAL A 36 9.19 20.82 -25.93
CA VAL A 36 8.85 20.71 -24.51
C VAL A 36 7.40 21.08 -24.34
N SER A 37 6.67 20.29 -23.57
CA SER A 37 5.30 20.56 -23.14
C SER A 37 5.17 20.33 -21.65
N ASP A 38 4.03 20.66 -21.06
CA ASP A 38 3.78 20.54 -19.63
C ASP A 38 4.11 19.13 -19.09
N GLY A 39 5.30 18.98 -18.52
CA GLY A 39 5.77 17.72 -17.92
C GLY A 39 6.36 16.69 -18.88
N GLY A 40 6.47 16.98 -20.19
CA GLY A 40 7.06 16.06 -21.16
C GLY A 40 7.96 16.73 -22.17
N ALA A 41 8.85 15.96 -22.80
CA ALA A 41 9.71 16.42 -23.89
C ALA A 41 9.85 15.34 -24.97
N ARG A 42 10.10 15.80 -26.20
CA ARG A 42 10.52 14.94 -27.32
C ARG A 42 11.97 15.26 -27.66
N ILE A 43 12.75 14.20 -27.79
CA ILE A 43 14.21 14.30 -27.96
C ILE A 43 14.58 13.56 -29.23
N TYR A 44 15.35 14.23 -30.09
CA TYR A 44 15.90 13.65 -31.32
C TYR A 44 17.28 13.04 -31.02
N GLY A 45 17.58 11.92 -31.65
CA GLY A 45 18.93 11.38 -31.76
C GLY A 45 19.30 10.26 -30.81
N LEU A 46 18.57 9.99 -29.73
CA LEU A 46 18.86 8.93 -28.75
C LEU A 46 18.42 7.54 -29.27
N ARG A 47 19.01 7.05 -30.37
CA ARG A 47 18.57 5.83 -31.07
C ARG A 47 18.68 4.55 -30.26
N ASN A 48 19.64 4.50 -29.32
CA ASN A 48 19.87 3.32 -28.49
C ASN A 48 19.24 3.45 -27.10
N ALA A 49 18.40 4.48 -26.86
CA ALA A 49 17.72 4.64 -25.60
C ALA A 49 16.76 3.47 -25.33
N GLU A 50 16.69 3.04 -24.09
CA GLU A 50 15.84 1.95 -23.64
C GLU A 50 14.57 2.50 -22.98
N ALA A 51 13.49 1.72 -23.02
CA ALA A 51 12.28 2.07 -22.28
C ALA A 51 12.56 2.08 -20.76
N ASN A 52 12.03 3.08 -20.07
CA ASN A 52 12.28 3.36 -18.65
C ASN A 52 13.73 3.80 -18.32
N GLU A 53 14.55 4.13 -19.30
CA GLU A 53 15.89 4.70 -19.06
C GLU A 53 15.77 6.14 -18.53
N LEU A 54 16.65 6.48 -17.60
CA LEU A 54 16.80 7.85 -17.09
C LEU A 54 17.63 8.69 -18.07
N LEU A 55 17.15 9.89 -18.35
CA LEU A 55 17.83 10.92 -19.13
C LEU A 55 18.13 12.11 -18.25
N GLU A 56 19.23 12.81 -18.52
CA GLU A 56 19.65 14.02 -17.82
C GLU A 56 19.70 15.20 -18.78
N PHE A 57 18.97 16.27 -18.44
CA PHE A 57 18.99 17.53 -19.17
C PHE A 57 20.15 18.42 -18.69
N GLU A 58 20.56 19.41 -19.50
CA GLU A 58 21.65 20.35 -19.17
C GLU A 58 21.46 21.08 -17.84
N ASN A 59 20.21 21.31 -17.43
CA ASN A 59 19.86 21.96 -16.16
C ASN A 59 19.84 20.99 -14.97
N GLY A 60 20.22 19.72 -15.15
CA GLY A 60 20.17 18.66 -14.13
C GLY A 60 18.80 18.04 -13.91
N THR A 61 17.76 18.45 -14.65
CA THR A 61 16.45 17.82 -14.57
C THR A 61 16.53 16.40 -15.12
N MET A 62 16.00 15.43 -14.34
CA MET A 62 15.88 14.04 -14.77
C MET A 62 14.58 13.81 -15.52
N ALA A 63 14.61 12.91 -16.49
CA ALA A 63 13.43 12.42 -17.19
C ALA A 63 13.47 10.91 -17.39
N ILE A 64 12.31 10.31 -17.66
CA ILE A 64 12.22 8.88 -17.97
C ILE A 64 11.70 8.69 -19.38
N VAL A 65 12.35 7.82 -20.12
CA VAL A 65 11.93 7.41 -21.47
C VAL A 65 10.65 6.60 -21.39
N MET A 66 9.61 7.06 -22.09
CA MET A 66 8.29 6.41 -22.09
C MET A 66 7.85 5.94 -23.46
N ASN A 67 8.22 6.64 -24.52
CA ASN A 67 7.94 6.29 -25.92
C ASN A 67 9.22 6.23 -26.71
N LEU A 68 9.40 5.15 -27.48
CA LEU A 68 10.45 5.00 -28.45
C LEU A 68 9.81 5.07 -29.84
N GLU A 69 10.12 6.11 -30.60
CA GLU A 69 9.69 6.30 -31.98
C GLU A 69 10.90 6.19 -32.92
N GLU A 70 10.67 6.10 -34.22
CA GLU A 70 11.75 5.85 -35.21
C GLU A 70 12.83 6.93 -35.17
N ASP A 71 12.46 8.20 -35.06
CA ASP A 71 13.37 9.34 -35.11
C ASP A 71 13.46 10.13 -33.80
N ASN A 72 12.63 9.82 -32.81
CA ASN A 72 12.60 10.57 -31.56
C ASN A 72 12.19 9.71 -30.36
N VAL A 73 12.51 10.22 -29.18
CA VAL A 73 12.19 9.62 -27.91
C VAL A 73 11.26 10.55 -27.15
N GLY A 74 10.11 10.04 -26.71
CA GLY A 74 9.21 10.73 -25.80
C GLY A 74 9.56 10.42 -24.35
N CYS A 75 9.83 11.46 -23.56
CA CYS A 75 10.14 11.32 -22.14
C CYS A 75 9.22 12.18 -21.28
N VAL A 76 9.09 11.81 -20.01
CA VAL A 76 8.39 12.58 -18.98
C VAL A 76 9.39 13.10 -17.97
N LEU A 77 9.20 14.36 -17.59
CA LEU A 77 10.10 15.06 -16.69
C LEU A 77 9.78 14.71 -15.23
N LEU A 78 10.80 14.43 -14.45
CA LEU A 78 10.72 14.17 -13.01
C LEU A 78 10.92 15.43 -12.16
N GLY A 79 11.01 16.57 -12.80
CA GLY A 79 11.22 17.87 -12.19
C GLY A 79 10.52 18.97 -12.95
N PRO A 80 10.75 20.24 -12.56
CA PRO A 80 10.11 21.39 -13.22
C PRO A 80 10.58 21.53 -14.66
N THR A 81 9.67 21.92 -15.56
CA THR A 81 9.96 22.25 -16.95
C THR A 81 10.74 23.57 -17.12
N ALA A 82 10.80 24.39 -16.05
CA ALA A 82 11.47 25.68 -16.07
C ALA A 82 12.97 25.54 -16.43
N GLY A 83 13.42 26.30 -17.41
CA GLY A 83 14.81 26.29 -17.85
C GLY A 83 15.11 25.27 -18.97
N ILE A 84 14.18 24.40 -19.34
CA ILE A 84 14.34 23.50 -20.50
C ILE A 84 13.86 24.23 -21.74
N LYS A 85 14.68 24.20 -22.81
CA LYS A 85 14.40 24.87 -24.08
C LYS A 85 14.60 23.93 -25.25
N GLU A 86 13.90 24.19 -26.36
CA GLU A 86 14.18 23.53 -27.62
C GLU A 86 15.63 23.76 -28.07
N GLY A 87 16.26 22.74 -28.61
CA GLY A 87 17.64 22.78 -29.03
C GLY A 87 18.67 22.47 -27.96
N GLN A 88 18.29 22.33 -26.68
CA GLN A 88 19.20 21.91 -25.62
C GLN A 88 19.63 20.44 -25.75
N SER A 89 20.79 20.12 -25.22
CA SER A 89 21.29 18.76 -25.19
C SER A 89 20.71 17.95 -24.02
N VAL A 90 20.53 16.66 -24.27
CA VAL A 90 20.06 15.68 -23.28
C VAL A 90 20.96 14.45 -23.35
N LYS A 91 21.44 13.99 -22.21
CA LYS A 91 22.34 12.84 -22.10
C LYS A 91 21.61 11.60 -21.63
N ARG A 92 22.00 10.45 -22.18
CA ARG A 92 21.64 9.14 -21.61
C ARG A 92 22.43 8.91 -20.32
N THR A 93 21.78 8.33 -19.35
CA THR A 93 22.45 7.90 -18.11
C THR A 93 22.85 6.42 -18.15
N HIS A 94 22.38 5.66 -19.14
CA HIS A 94 22.50 4.19 -19.23
C HIS A 94 21.99 3.47 -17.96
N ARG A 95 21.08 4.10 -17.24
CA ARG A 95 20.44 3.56 -16.04
C ARG A 95 18.94 3.48 -16.24
N ILE A 96 18.40 2.30 -16.02
CA ILE A 96 16.95 2.13 -15.93
C ILE A 96 16.45 2.77 -14.63
N ALA A 97 15.26 3.34 -14.66
CA ALA A 97 14.65 3.99 -13.50
C ALA A 97 14.65 3.06 -12.29
N SER A 98 15.42 3.42 -11.29
CA SER A 98 15.68 2.65 -10.08
C SER A 98 15.75 3.56 -8.86
N ILE A 99 15.53 2.99 -7.68
CA ILE A 99 15.72 3.65 -6.39
C ILE A 99 16.80 2.92 -5.59
N ARG A 100 17.69 3.67 -4.96
CA ARG A 100 18.70 3.13 -4.07
C ARG A 100 18.14 3.07 -2.66
N VAL A 101 18.08 1.87 -2.09
CA VAL A 101 17.43 1.61 -0.80
C VAL A 101 18.40 0.93 0.15
N ASN A 102 18.37 1.32 1.41
CA ASN A 102 18.99 0.61 2.53
C ASN A 102 18.17 0.82 3.82
N ASP A 103 18.63 0.26 4.93
CA ASP A 103 17.91 0.34 6.21
C ASP A 103 17.85 1.79 6.77
N ASN A 104 18.70 2.72 6.28
CA ASN A 104 18.67 4.14 6.68
C ASN A 104 17.43 4.90 6.16
N PHE A 105 16.62 4.27 5.30
CA PHE A 105 15.32 4.82 4.87
C PHE A 105 14.26 4.74 5.97
N LEU A 106 14.45 3.87 6.96
CA LEU A 106 13.50 3.72 8.06
C LEU A 106 13.36 5.03 8.85
N GLY A 107 12.13 5.44 9.07
CA GLY A 107 11.81 6.70 9.75
C GLY A 107 11.91 7.96 8.89
N ARG A 108 12.21 7.84 7.59
CA ARG A 108 12.43 8.97 6.67
C ARG A 108 11.23 9.20 5.75
N VAL A 109 11.13 10.43 5.28
CA VAL A 109 10.18 10.83 4.22
C VAL A 109 10.98 11.12 2.96
N VAL A 110 10.69 10.41 1.88
CA VAL A 110 11.41 10.50 0.62
C VAL A 110 10.46 10.80 -0.55
N ASN A 111 11.02 11.34 -1.62
CA ASN A 111 10.32 11.44 -2.90
C ASN A 111 10.45 10.11 -3.70
N PRO A 112 9.76 9.94 -4.84
CA PRO A 112 9.85 8.74 -5.66
C PRO A 112 11.23 8.42 -6.22
N LEU A 113 12.17 9.35 -6.21
CA LEU A 113 13.57 9.15 -6.59
C LEU A 113 14.46 8.68 -5.44
N GLY A 114 13.92 8.63 -4.20
CA GLY A 114 14.66 8.25 -2.99
C GLY A 114 15.39 9.41 -2.31
N GLU A 115 15.13 10.65 -2.70
CA GLU A 115 15.70 11.84 -2.07
C GLU A 115 14.89 12.20 -0.81
N ALA A 116 15.60 12.53 0.26
CA ALA A 116 14.96 12.92 1.52
C ALA A 116 14.30 14.30 1.40
N ILE A 117 13.05 14.40 1.84
CA ILE A 117 12.26 15.65 1.82
C ILE A 117 11.77 16.07 3.21
N ASP A 118 12.28 15.41 4.26
CA ASP A 118 11.90 15.62 5.67
C ASP A 118 12.72 16.69 6.39
N GLY A 119 13.70 17.29 5.72
CA GLY A 119 14.57 18.31 6.30
C GLY A 119 15.62 17.79 7.29
N LEU A 120 15.79 16.45 7.40
CA LEU A 120 16.77 15.83 8.29
C LEU A 120 18.14 15.59 7.62
N GLY A 121 18.35 16.14 6.43
CA GLY A 121 19.54 15.95 5.63
C GLY A 121 19.49 14.69 4.76
N ASP A 122 20.51 14.52 3.92
CA ASP A 122 20.59 13.42 2.96
C ASP A 122 20.68 12.06 3.68
N ILE A 123 20.14 11.02 3.04
CA ILE A 123 20.24 9.65 3.53
C ILE A 123 21.62 9.10 3.14
N ASP A 124 22.33 8.51 4.09
CA ASP A 124 23.55 7.76 3.78
C ASP A 124 23.20 6.51 2.98
N LEU A 125 23.65 6.48 1.73
CA LEU A 125 23.42 5.40 0.77
C LEU A 125 24.58 4.39 0.71
N THR A 126 25.48 4.39 1.69
CA THR A 126 26.52 3.37 1.82
C THR A 126 25.85 2.00 1.92
N ASP A 127 26.37 1.01 1.19
CA ASP A 127 25.80 -0.35 1.11
C ASP A 127 24.32 -0.40 0.64
N SER A 128 23.88 0.58 -0.14
CA SER A 128 22.53 0.60 -0.69
C SER A 128 22.35 -0.40 -1.83
N PHE A 129 21.10 -0.83 -2.02
CA PHE A 129 20.66 -1.74 -3.08
C PHE A 129 19.94 -0.94 -4.15
N GLU A 130 20.32 -1.11 -5.39
CA GLU A 130 19.65 -0.48 -6.53
C GLU A 130 18.45 -1.32 -6.95
N MET A 131 17.24 -0.87 -6.59
CA MET A 131 16.00 -1.57 -6.85
C MET A 131 15.26 -0.94 -8.03
N PRO A 132 14.98 -1.70 -9.11
CA PRO A 132 14.23 -1.18 -10.26
C PRO A 132 12.84 -0.71 -9.86
N LEU A 133 12.39 0.44 -10.38
CA LEU A 133 11.02 0.93 -10.15
C LEU A 133 9.99 0.01 -10.81
N ASP A 134 10.25 -0.42 -12.05
CA ASP A 134 9.39 -1.37 -12.76
C ASP A 134 10.10 -2.74 -12.83
N ARG A 135 9.51 -3.71 -12.13
CA ARG A 135 10.03 -5.07 -12.01
C ARG A 135 8.89 -6.06 -12.19
N LYS A 136 9.14 -7.16 -12.88
CA LYS A 136 8.17 -8.25 -13.00
C LYS A 136 7.88 -8.88 -11.63
N ALA A 137 6.61 -9.14 -11.41
CA ALA A 137 6.17 -9.84 -10.21
C ALA A 137 6.78 -11.26 -10.13
N PRO A 138 7.01 -11.79 -8.91
CA PRO A 138 7.45 -13.17 -8.73
C PRO A 138 6.52 -14.16 -9.43
N GLY A 139 7.08 -15.10 -10.18
CA GLY A 139 6.30 -16.16 -10.82
C GLY A 139 5.66 -17.13 -9.81
N VAL A 140 4.74 -17.97 -10.29
CA VAL A 140 3.94 -18.89 -9.44
C VAL A 140 4.80 -19.82 -8.59
N ILE A 141 5.91 -20.34 -9.15
CA ILE A 141 6.81 -21.30 -8.47
C ILE A 141 7.47 -20.67 -7.23
N TYR A 142 7.74 -19.37 -7.28
CA TYR A 142 8.45 -18.63 -6.22
C TYR A 142 7.53 -18.14 -5.10
N ARG A 143 6.22 -18.33 -5.26
CA ARG A 143 5.21 -17.93 -4.27
C ARG A 143 4.79 -19.12 -3.41
N GLN A 144 4.28 -18.80 -2.22
CA GLN A 144 3.56 -19.75 -1.40
C GLN A 144 2.21 -19.19 -0.95
N PRO A 145 1.27 -20.08 -0.55
CA PRO A 145 -0.04 -19.65 -0.07
C PRO A 145 0.06 -18.71 1.15
N VAL A 146 -0.80 -17.72 1.18
CA VAL A 146 -0.94 -16.79 2.30
C VAL A 146 -1.62 -17.52 3.47
N LYS A 147 -0.93 -17.63 4.61
CA LYS A 147 -1.40 -18.34 5.82
C LYS A 147 -1.16 -17.55 7.12
N GLU A 148 -0.21 -16.62 7.10
CA GLU A 148 0.09 -15.80 8.27
C GLU A 148 -0.78 -14.54 8.28
N PRO A 149 -1.43 -14.23 9.42
CA PRO A 149 -2.23 -13.02 9.53
C PRO A 149 -1.35 -11.76 9.53
N LEU A 150 -1.83 -10.71 8.87
CA LEU A 150 -1.44 -9.34 9.13
C LEU A 150 -2.46 -8.77 10.10
N GLN A 151 -2.09 -8.62 11.36
CA GLN A 151 -3.00 -8.07 12.36
C GLN A 151 -3.15 -6.56 12.15
N THR A 152 -4.37 -6.13 11.85
CA THR A 152 -4.65 -4.69 11.64
C THR A 152 -4.92 -3.97 12.95
N GLY A 153 -5.29 -4.69 13.99
CA GLY A 153 -5.73 -4.13 15.25
C GLY A 153 -7.16 -3.59 15.24
N LEU A 154 -7.86 -3.77 14.12
CA LEU A 154 -9.25 -3.37 13.95
C LEU A 154 -10.16 -4.60 14.07
N LYS A 155 -11.02 -4.60 15.08
CA LYS A 155 -11.94 -5.72 15.38
C LYS A 155 -12.75 -6.16 14.15
N ALA A 156 -13.31 -5.19 13.42
CA ALA A 156 -14.13 -5.46 12.25
C ALA A 156 -13.36 -6.10 11.09
N VAL A 157 -12.09 -5.70 10.89
CA VAL A 157 -11.24 -6.24 9.84
C VAL A 157 -10.73 -7.62 10.23
N ASP A 158 -10.04 -7.73 11.36
CA ASP A 158 -9.38 -8.97 11.79
C ASP A 158 -10.36 -10.13 12.02
N SER A 159 -11.62 -9.82 12.38
CA SER A 159 -12.65 -10.84 12.59
C SER A 159 -13.39 -11.26 11.31
N MET A 160 -13.76 -10.32 10.43
CA MET A 160 -14.69 -10.59 9.33
C MET A 160 -14.06 -10.51 7.95
N ILE A 161 -12.95 -9.76 7.81
CA ILE A 161 -12.26 -9.50 6.54
C ILE A 161 -10.75 -9.63 6.79
N PRO A 162 -10.26 -10.79 7.26
CA PRO A 162 -8.87 -10.94 7.66
C PRO A 162 -7.92 -10.76 6.49
N ILE A 163 -6.79 -10.11 6.76
CA ILE A 163 -5.72 -9.85 5.80
C ILE A 163 -4.53 -10.73 6.16
N GLY A 164 -3.96 -11.40 5.16
CA GLY A 164 -2.76 -12.20 5.31
C GLY A 164 -1.51 -11.52 4.78
N ARG A 165 -0.36 -11.89 5.31
CA ARG A 165 0.94 -11.40 4.85
C ARG A 165 1.22 -11.89 3.43
N GLY A 166 1.37 -10.95 2.49
CA GLY A 166 1.51 -11.23 1.07
C GLY A 166 0.21 -11.08 0.26
N GLN A 167 -0.90 -10.70 0.90
CA GLN A 167 -2.19 -10.45 0.27
C GLN A 167 -2.28 -9.02 -0.26
N ARG A 168 -3.19 -8.83 -1.22
CA ARG A 168 -3.62 -7.51 -1.73
C ARG A 168 -5.06 -7.28 -1.30
N GLU A 169 -5.29 -6.40 -0.35
CA GLU A 169 -6.62 -6.07 0.13
C GLU A 169 -6.95 -4.61 -0.17
N LEU A 170 -7.98 -4.40 -0.98
CA LEU A 170 -8.40 -3.06 -1.40
C LEU A 170 -9.19 -2.37 -0.28
N ILE A 171 -8.87 -1.11 0.00
CA ILE A 171 -9.69 -0.24 0.83
C ILE A 171 -10.40 0.75 -0.10
N ILE A 172 -11.72 0.68 -0.17
CA ILE A 172 -12.52 1.43 -1.13
C ILE A 172 -13.69 2.15 -0.45
N GLY A 173 -14.00 3.35 -0.88
CA GLY A 173 -15.11 4.16 -0.37
C GLY A 173 -15.01 5.61 -0.78
N ASP A 174 -16.02 6.38 -0.47
CA ASP A 174 -16.10 7.80 -0.78
C ASP A 174 -15.07 8.62 0.01
N ARG A 175 -14.93 9.88 -0.38
CA ARG A 175 -14.03 10.79 0.30
C ARG A 175 -14.41 10.96 1.77
N GLN A 176 -13.42 10.99 2.67
CA GLN A 176 -13.58 11.19 4.12
C GLN A 176 -14.37 10.08 4.85
N THR A 177 -14.46 8.87 4.31
CA THR A 177 -15.09 7.71 4.97
C THR A 177 -14.18 6.95 5.92
N GLY A 178 -12.91 7.38 6.07
CA GLY A 178 -11.94 6.75 6.99
C GLY A 178 -11.00 5.74 6.33
N LYS A 179 -10.84 5.73 5.00
CA LYS A 179 -9.91 4.83 4.29
C LYS A 179 -8.47 4.90 4.82
N THR A 180 -7.93 6.11 4.86
CA THR A 180 -6.59 6.39 5.40
C THR A 180 -6.46 5.97 6.87
N ALA A 181 -7.52 6.14 7.67
CA ALA A 181 -7.51 5.76 9.08
C ALA A 181 -7.27 4.26 9.27
N ILE A 182 -7.93 3.40 8.49
CA ILE A 182 -7.72 1.94 8.53
C ILE A 182 -6.26 1.59 8.23
N ALA A 183 -5.68 2.22 7.21
CA ALA A 183 -4.30 1.98 6.83
C ALA A 183 -3.31 2.45 7.92
N VAL A 184 -3.53 3.62 8.50
CA VAL A 184 -2.69 4.17 9.57
C VAL A 184 -2.79 3.33 10.84
N ASP A 185 -4.00 2.92 11.24
CA ASP A 185 -4.20 2.04 12.40
C ASP A 185 -3.50 0.68 12.20
N THR A 186 -3.53 0.15 10.98
CA THR A 186 -2.80 -1.07 10.63
C THR A 186 -1.28 -0.88 10.80
N ILE A 187 -0.73 0.26 10.39
CA ILE A 187 0.70 0.58 10.57
C ILE A 187 1.03 0.71 12.07
N ILE A 188 0.22 1.44 12.83
CA ILE A 188 0.44 1.63 14.27
C ILE A 188 0.42 0.28 15.01
N ASN A 189 -0.46 -0.64 14.62
CA ASN A 189 -0.57 -1.96 15.24
C ASN A 189 0.69 -2.84 15.06
N GLN A 190 1.55 -2.54 14.07
CA GLN A 190 2.79 -3.30 13.86
C GLN A 190 3.88 -3.00 14.91
N LYS A 191 3.67 -2.01 15.78
CA LYS A 191 4.63 -1.63 16.83
C LYS A 191 5.00 -2.81 17.73
N SER A 192 4.03 -3.58 18.18
CA SER A 192 4.26 -4.74 19.04
C SER A 192 5.13 -5.81 18.38
N PHE A 193 4.96 -6.03 17.07
CA PHE A 193 5.80 -6.96 16.32
C PHE A 193 7.23 -6.43 16.13
N TYR A 194 7.38 -5.13 15.94
CA TYR A 194 8.69 -4.48 15.85
C TYR A 194 9.45 -4.61 17.17
N GLU A 195 8.81 -4.31 18.29
CA GLU A 195 9.39 -4.43 19.64
C GLU A 195 9.71 -5.89 20.01
N ALA A 196 8.96 -6.86 19.50
CA ALA A 196 9.20 -8.29 19.66
C ALA A 196 10.31 -8.85 18.74
N GLY A 197 10.99 -8.00 17.94
CA GLY A 197 12.05 -8.41 17.03
C GLY A 197 11.58 -9.18 15.78
N LYS A 198 10.30 -9.13 15.47
CA LYS A 198 9.67 -9.69 14.24
C LYS A 198 9.00 -8.59 13.44
N PRO A 199 9.73 -7.60 12.94
CA PRO A 199 9.15 -6.41 12.34
C PRO A 199 8.34 -6.72 11.09
N VAL A 200 7.26 -5.94 10.91
CA VAL A 200 6.64 -5.70 9.62
C VAL A 200 7.02 -4.28 9.23
N TYR A 201 7.90 -4.15 8.25
CA TYR A 201 8.31 -2.84 7.77
C TYR A 201 7.19 -2.22 6.92
N CYS A 202 6.83 -1.00 7.25
CA CYS A 202 5.70 -0.33 6.63
C CYS A 202 6.17 0.74 5.63
N ILE A 203 5.56 0.77 4.47
CA ILE A 203 5.80 1.78 3.45
C ILE A 203 4.46 2.48 3.18
N TYR A 204 4.39 3.77 3.46
CA TYR A 204 3.21 4.57 3.14
C TYR A 204 3.51 5.44 1.94
N VAL A 205 2.74 5.25 0.87
CA VAL A 205 2.89 6.01 -0.37
C VAL A 205 1.77 7.04 -0.47
N ALA A 206 2.11 8.31 -0.26
CA ALA A 206 1.20 9.44 -0.42
C ALA A 206 1.24 9.94 -1.87
N ILE A 207 0.11 9.80 -2.59
CA ILE A 207 0.02 10.12 -4.01
C ILE A 207 -0.92 11.30 -4.21
N GLY A 208 -0.41 12.42 -4.71
CA GLY A 208 -1.20 13.60 -5.01
C GLY A 208 -1.92 14.20 -3.79
N GLN A 209 -1.40 13.99 -2.60
CA GLN A 209 -1.92 14.56 -1.36
C GLN A 209 -1.36 15.96 -1.11
N LYS A 210 -2.04 16.74 -0.27
CA LYS A 210 -1.51 18.01 0.17
C LYS A 210 -0.32 17.80 1.12
N ALA A 211 0.72 18.59 1.01
CA ALA A 211 1.89 18.52 1.89
C ALA A 211 1.52 18.60 3.38
N SER A 212 0.52 19.41 3.74
CA SER A 212 0.00 19.50 5.11
C SER A 212 -0.61 18.20 5.62
N THR A 213 -1.26 17.42 4.75
CA THR A 213 -1.83 16.12 5.10
C THR A 213 -0.71 15.11 5.37
N VAL A 214 0.33 15.10 4.53
CA VAL A 214 1.50 14.26 4.72
C VAL A 214 2.24 14.62 6.01
N ALA A 215 2.42 15.90 6.30
CA ALA A 215 3.05 16.37 7.54
C ALA A 215 2.26 15.94 8.78
N ALA A 216 0.93 16.04 8.75
CA ALA A 216 0.07 15.57 9.84
C ALA A 216 0.16 14.04 10.04
N LEU A 217 0.26 13.28 8.94
CA LEU A 217 0.47 11.83 9.00
C LEU A 217 1.82 11.47 9.66
N VAL A 218 2.91 12.13 9.23
CA VAL A 218 4.25 11.94 9.81
C VAL A 218 4.24 12.18 11.32
N GLN A 219 3.63 13.31 11.72
CA GLN A 219 3.52 13.67 13.14
C GLN A 219 2.72 12.62 13.92
N ASN A 220 1.61 12.15 13.37
CA ASN A 220 0.77 11.13 13.99
C ASN A 220 1.52 9.80 14.17
N LEU A 221 2.22 9.32 13.14
CA LEU A 221 3.04 8.11 13.23
C LEU A 221 4.17 8.25 14.26
N LYS A 222 4.75 9.44 14.38
CA LYS A 222 5.78 9.74 15.36
C LYS A 222 5.21 9.70 16.79
N GLU A 223 4.07 10.32 17.04
CA GLU A 223 3.40 10.34 18.36
C GLU A 223 3.02 8.94 18.84
N HIS A 224 2.62 8.05 17.93
CA HIS A 224 2.29 6.67 18.24
C HIS A 224 3.51 5.72 18.24
N GLY A 225 4.72 6.24 17.94
CA GLY A 225 5.95 5.44 17.92
C GLY A 225 6.04 4.46 16.76
N ALA A 226 5.32 4.73 15.65
CA ALA A 226 5.31 3.89 14.46
C ALA A 226 6.33 4.31 13.40
N LEU A 227 6.92 5.51 13.52
CA LEU A 227 7.87 6.03 12.55
C LEU A 227 9.16 5.19 12.41
N PRO A 228 9.75 4.61 13.47
CA PRO A 228 11.02 3.86 13.37
C PRO A 228 11.00 2.66 12.42
N TYR A 229 9.84 2.09 12.13
CA TYR A 229 9.69 0.97 11.20
C TYR A 229 8.88 1.34 9.95
N THR A 230 8.67 2.64 9.73
CA THR A 230 7.85 3.15 8.61
C THR A 230 8.68 4.05 7.70
N ILE A 231 8.52 3.89 6.39
CA ILE A 231 9.06 4.76 5.35
C ILE A 231 7.89 5.45 4.66
N ILE A 232 8.00 6.76 4.42
CA ILE A 232 6.96 7.51 3.73
C ILE A 232 7.52 7.95 2.38
N VAL A 233 6.86 7.54 1.30
CA VAL A 233 7.14 7.99 -0.07
C VAL A 233 6.08 9.01 -0.43
N SER A 234 6.47 10.24 -0.70
CA SER A 234 5.54 11.33 -0.98
C SER A 234 5.74 11.94 -2.36
N ALA A 235 4.68 11.93 -3.15
CA ALA A 235 4.52 12.75 -4.34
C ALA A 235 3.28 13.62 -4.13
N THR A 236 3.50 14.89 -3.82
CA THR A 236 2.41 15.81 -3.45
C THR A 236 1.59 16.24 -4.68
N ALA A 237 0.46 16.90 -4.43
CA ALA A 237 -0.36 17.45 -5.53
C ALA A 237 0.33 18.59 -6.30
N ALA A 238 1.42 19.15 -5.78
CA ALA A 238 2.22 20.17 -6.44
C ALA A 238 3.36 19.57 -7.30
N ASP A 239 3.64 18.29 -7.14
CA ASP A 239 4.68 17.61 -7.91
C ASP A 239 4.19 17.24 -9.32
N PRO A 240 5.10 17.13 -10.30
CA PRO A 240 4.76 16.70 -11.65
C PRO A 240 3.99 15.38 -11.69
N ALA A 241 3.10 15.22 -12.66
CA ALA A 241 2.30 13.99 -12.84
C ALA A 241 3.18 12.73 -12.93
N ALA A 242 4.37 12.82 -13.53
CA ALA A 242 5.34 11.74 -13.58
C ALA A 242 5.76 11.25 -12.18
N MET A 243 6.00 12.15 -11.24
CA MET A 243 6.35 11.80 -9.86
C MET A 243 5.20 11.08 -9.15
N GLN A 244 3.96 11.56 -9.33
CA GLN A 244 2.77 10.91 -8.77
C GLN A 244 2.53 9.53 -9.39
N TYR A 245 2.83 9.37 -10.68
CA TYR A 245 2.76 8.10 -11.39
C TYR A 245 3.78 7.07 -10.86
N TYR A 246 5.03 7.50 -10.64
CA TYR A 246 6.10 6.60 -10.20
C TYR A 246 6.12 6.33 -8.68
N ALA A 247 5.49 7.15 -7.85
CA ALA A 247 5.49 7.00 -6.40
C ALA A 247 5.07 5.58 -5.92
N PRO A 248 3.99 4.97 -6.43
CA PRO A 248 3.64 3.60 -6.03
C PRO A 248 4.69 2.56 -6.43
N PHE A 249 5.35 2.74 -7.57
CA PHE A 249 6.42 1.83 -8.01
C PHE A 249 7.66 1.95 -7.12
N ALA A 250 8.00 3.17 -6.67
CA ALA A 250 9.06 3.40 -5.70
C ALA A 250 8.73 2.73 -4.35
N GLY A 251 7.49 2.89 -3.87
CA GLY A 251 7.01 2.21 -2.66
C GLY A 251 7.07 0.69 -2.78
N ALA A 252 6.69 0.13 -3.93
CA ALA A 252 6.80 -1.30 -4.20
C ALA A 252 8.26 -1.78 -4.21
N ALA A 253 9.17 -1.03 -4.85
CA ALA A 253 10.59 -1.35 -4.88
C ALA A 253 11.22 -1.36 -3.48
N ILE A 254 10.89 -0.39 -2.63
CA ILE A 254 11.29 -0.37 -1.23
C ILE A 254 10.71 -1.57 -0.47
N GLY A 255 9.45 -1.91 -0.68
CA GLY A 255 8.82 -3.08 -0.06
C GLY A 255 9.47 -4.40 -0.48
N GLU A 256 9.86 -4.52 -1.76
CA GLU A 256 10.56 -5.69 -2.29
C GLU A 256 11.97 -5.83 -1.72
N TYR A 257 12.66 -4.74 -1.43
CA TYR A 257 13.95 -4.78 -0.74
C TYR A 257 13.87 -5.52 0.60
N PHE A 258 12.83 -5.27 1.40
CA PHE A 258 12.62 -5.99 2.66
C PHE A 258 12.12 -7.42 2.41
N ARG A 259 11.15 -7.61 1.51
CA ARG A 259 10.59 -8.92 1.16
C ARG A 259 11.68 -9.89 0.70
N ASP A 260 12.53 -9.45 -0.24
CA ASP A 260 13.53 -10.33 -0.84
C ASP A 260 14.67 -10.66 0.15
N ARG A 261 14.81 -9.91 1.22
CA ARG A 261 15.70 -10.20 2.36
C ARG A 261 15.04 -11.09 3.44
N GLY A 262 13.84 -11.61 3.20
CA GLY A 262 13.12 -12.52 4.11
C GLY A 262 12.29 -11.84 5.18
N TYR A 263 12.13 -10.52 5.13
CA TYR A 263 11.28 -9.77 6.07
C TYR A 263 9.84 -9.68 5.59
N SER A 264 8.95 -9.34 6.50
CA SER A 264 7.58 -8.94 6.16
C SER A 264 7.52 -7.44 5.93
N ALA A 265 6.90 -7.03 4.82
CA ALA A 265 6.66 -5.63 4.50
C ALA A 265 5.18 -5.40 4.20
N LEU A 266 4.72 -4.20 4.52
CA LEU A 266 3.38 -3.69 4.22
C LEU A 266 3.52 -2.42 3.42
N VAL A 267 2.88 -2.35 2.26
CA VAL A 267 2.82 -1.12 1.45
C VAL A 267 1.38 -0.63 1.37
N VAL A 268 1.18 0.63 1.68
CA VAL A 268 -0.10 1.34 1.54
C VAL A 268 0.01 2.32 0.37
N TYR A 269 -0.93 2.26 -0.57
CA TYR A 269 -1.00 3.20 -1.70
C TYR A 269 -2.19 4.15 -1.50
N ASP A 270 -1.95 5.36 -1.06
CA ASP A 270 -3.02 6.34 -0.78
C ASP A 270 -2.91 7.57 -1.71
N ASP A 271 -3.60 7.61 -2.86
CA ASP A 271 -4.49 6.60 -3.41
C ASP A 271 -4.15 6.29 -4.88
N LEU A 272 -4.52 5.11 -5.34
CA LEU A 272 -4.30 4.68 -6.72
C LEU A 272 -5.24 5.37 -7.73
N SER A 273 -6.35 5.97 -7.28
CA SER A 273 -7.21 6.78 -8.14
C SER A 273 -6.44 7.98 -8.69
N LYS A 274 -5.64 8.64 -7.83
CA LYS A 274 -4.79 9.76 -8.24
C LYS A 274 -3.62 9.30 -9.11
N GLN A 275 -3.04 8.13 -8.85
CA GLN A 275 -2.05 7.54 -9.77
C GLN A 275 -2.64 7.35 -11.17
N ALA A 276 -3.86 6.84 -11.27
CA ALA A 276 -4.52 6.66 -12.56
C ALA A 276 -4.74 8.00 -13.28
N VAL A 277 -5.14 9.05 -12.56
CA VAL A 277 -5.27 10.41 -13.10
C VAL A 277 -3.92 10.94 -13.60
N ALA A 278 -2.86 10.79 -12.81
CA ALA A 278 -1.51 11.18 -13.21
C ALA A 278 -1.04 10.41 -14.46
N TYR A 279 -1.32 9.11 -14.53
CA TYR A 279 -1.00 8.30 -15.72
C TYR A 279 -1.79 8.73 -16.96
N ARG A 280 -3.06 9.10 -16.80
CA ARG A 280 -3.87 9.67 -17.88
C ARG A 280 -3.26 10.97 -18.39
N GLU A 281 -2.82 11.86 -17.51
CA GLU A 281 -2.16 13.11 -17.88
C GLU A 281 -0.86 12.85 -18.65
N VAL A 282 0.03 12.02 -18.11
CA VAL A 282 1.27 11.60 -18.78
C VAL A 282 1.00 10.99 -20.16
N SER A 283 -0.02 10.14 -20.29
CA SER A 283 -0.37 9.50 -21.56
C SER A 283 -0.91 10.47 -22.58
N LEU A 284 -1.66 11.49 -22.16
CA LEU A 284 -2.15 12.56 -23.04
C LEU A 284 -1.00 13.47 -23.52
N ILE A 285 -0.05 13.81 -22.65
CA ILE A 285 1.15 14.55 -23.01
C ILE A 285 1.95 13.81 -24.10
N LEU A 286 2.08 12.50 -23.96
CA LEU A 286 2.76 11.62 -24.93
C LEU A 286 1.90 11.28 -26.15
N ARG A 287 0.70 11.85 -26.27
CA ARG A 287 -0.27 11.62 -27.36
C ARG A 287 -0.64 10.16 -27.58
N ARG A 288 -0.66 9.36 -26.50
CA ARG A 288 -1.15 7.99 -26.56
C ARG A 288 -2.67 7.97 -26.78
N PRO A 289 -3.20 7.00 -27.51
CA PRO A 289 -4.64 6.92 -27.74
C PRO A 289 -5.40 6.70 -26.42
N SER A 290 -6.45 7.46 -26.20
CA SER A 290 -7.31 7.37 -25.04
C SER A 290 -8.53 6.48 -25.30
N GLY A 291 -8.97 5.78 -24.24
CA GLY A 291 -10.16 4.95 -24.21
C GLY A 291 -11.26 5.52 -23.29
N ARG A 292 -11.92 4.64 -22.54
CA ARG A 292 -12.98 5.00 -21.59
C ARG A 292 -12.49 6.03 -20.58
N GLU A 293 -13.28 7.07 -20.35
CA GLU A 293 -13.00 8.18 -19.41
C GLU A 293 -11.63 8.87 -19.66
N ALA A 294 -11.19 8.84 -20.93
CA ALA A 294 -9.90 9.34 -21.38
C ALA A 294 -8.67 8.63 -20.76
N TYR A 295 -8.83 7.51 -20.11
CA TYR A 295 -7.72 6.67 -19.67
C TYR A 295 -7.08 5.94 -20.85
N PRO A 296 -5.75 5.73 -20.84
CA PRO A 296 -5.11 4.91 -21.86
C PRO A 296 -5.55 3.44 -21.74
N GLY A 297 -5.48 2.69 -22.85
CA GLY A 297 -5.97 1.31 -22.91
C GLY A 297 -5.25 0.34 -21.96
N ASP A 298 -4.06 0.69 -21.51
CA ASP A 298 -3.22 -0.11 -20.62
C ASP A 298 -3.33 0.27 -19.12
N VAL A 299 -4.32 1.07 -18.72
CA VAL A 299 -4.50 1.47 -17.31
C VAL A 299 -4.76 0.27 -16.40
N PHE A 300 -5.40 -0.79 -16.88
CA PHE A 300 -5.52 -2.04 -16.14
C PHE A 300 -4.13 -2.64 -15.85
N TYR A 301 -3.26 -2.68 -16.86
CA TYR A 301 -1.91 -3.20 -16.72
C TYR A 301 -1.05 -2.36 -15.77
N LEU A 302 -1.28 -1.04 -15.70
CA LEU A 302 -0.64 -0.17 -14.72
C LEU A 302 -0.81 -0.70 -13.29
N HIS A 303 -2.05 -0.93 -12.87
CA HIS A 303 -2.36 -1.38 -11.51
C HIS A 303 -2.07 -2.87 -11.31
N SER A 304 -2.28 -3.72 -12.32
CA SER A 304 -2.03 -5.15 -12.20
C SER A 304 -0.55 -5.47 -12.02
N ARG A 305 0.34 -4.86 -12.83
CA ARG A 305 1.79 -5.08 -12.69
C ARG A 305 2.35 -4.55 -11.36
N LEU A 306 1.76 -3.48 -10.81
CA LEU A 306 2.11 -2.96 -9.50
C LEU A 306 1.67 -3.90 -8.38
N LEU A 307 0.38 -4.27 -8.37
CA LEU A 307 -0.22 -5.03 -7.28
C LEU A 307 0.19 -6.51 -7.28
N GLU A 308 0.49 -7.10 -8.45
CA GLU A 308 1.01 -8.47 -8.52
C GLU A 308 2.41 -8.65 -7.89
N ARG A 309 3.13 -7.57 -7.64
CA ARG A 309 4.41 -7.58 -6.91
C ARG A 309 4.24 -7.91 -5.42
N ALA A 310 3.06 -7.65 -4.87
CA ALA A 310 2.71 -8.08 -3.52
C ALA A 310 2.50 -9.61 -3.52
N ALA A 311 3.34 -10.31 -2.75
CA ALA A 311 3.34 -11.75 -2.68
C ALA A 311 4.04 -12.24 -1.41
N ARG A 312 3.78 -13.48 -1.02
CA ARG A 312 4.59 -14.22 -0.08
C ARG A 312 5.56 -15.13 -0.85
N ILE A 313 6.84 -15.01 -0.57
CA ILE A 313 7.89 -15.77 -1.22
C ILE A 313 8.00 -17.15 -0.55
N ASN A 314 8.38 -18.15 -1.33
CA ASN A 314 8.58 -19.52 -0.87
C ASN A 314 9.61 -19.58 0.27
N ASP A 315 9.34 -20.39 1.29
CA ASP A 315 10.23 -20.56 2.45
C ASP A 315 11.53 -21.30 2.09
N GLN A 316 11.54 -22.08 1.00
CA GLN A 316 12.72 -22.82 0.55
C GLN A 316 13.73 -21.85 -0.07
N GLN A 317 14.90 -21.74 0.54
CA GLN A 317 15.98 -20.83 0.13
C GLN A 317 16.38 -21.00 -1.33
N GLU A 318 16.55 -22.25 -1.78
CA GLU A 318 16.95 -22.59 -3.14
C GLU A 318 15.95 -22.11 -4.20
N VAL A 319 14.65 -22.13 -3.87
CA VAL A 319 13.58 -21.64 -4.74
C VAL A 319 13.56 -20.11 -4.76
N ALA A 320 13.73 -19.48 -3.60
CA ALA A 320 13.73 -18.02 -3.49
C ALA A 320 14.91 -17.39 -4.25
N GLU A 321 16.09 -17.99 -4.21
CA GLU A 321 17.29 -17.53 -4.93
C GLU A 321 17.16 -17.59 -6.45
N GLN A 322 16.26 -18.43 -6.97
CA GLN A 322 16.00 -18.58 -8.41
C GLN A 322 14.86 -17.68 -8.90
N MET A 323 14.37 -16.77 -8.06
CA MET A 323 13.25 -15.87 -8.41
C MET A 323 13.54 -15.11 -9.71
N ASN A 324 12.55 -15.03 -10.57
CA ASN A 324 12.65 -14.31 -11.83
C ASN A 324 12.88 -12.81 -11.60
N ASP A 325 13.56 -12.19 -12.55
CA ASP A 325 13.79 -10.74 -12.59
C ASP A 325 14.44 -10.17 -11.31
N LEU A 326 15.35 -10.95 -10.73
CA LEU A 326 16.06 -10.57 -9.51
C LEU A 326 17.13 -9.52 -9.84
N PRO A 327 17.13 -8.34 -9.19
CA PRO A 327 18.16 -7.33 -9.38
C PRO A 327 19.56 -7.89 -9.08
N GLU A 328 20.55 -7.46 -9.84
CA GLU A 328 21.95 -7.92 -9.67
C GLU A 328 22.46 -7.71 -8.24
N CYS A 329 22.10 -6.60 -7.61
CA CYS A 329 22.48 -6.27 -6.24
C CYS A 329 21.89 -7.23 -5.18
N MET A 330 20.81 -7.96 -5.53
CA MET A 330 20.13 -8.92 -4.65
C MET A 330 20.64 -10.35 -4.81
N LYS A 331 21.39 -10.67 -5.87
CA LYS A 331 21.93 -12.01 -6.10
C LYS A 331 22.80 -12.46 -4.92
N GLY A 332 22.51 -13.66 -4.40
CA GLY A 332 23.18 -14.23 -3.22
C GLY A 332 22.78 -13.59 -1.86
N LYS A 333 21.87 -12.63 -1.85
CA LYS A 333 21.38 -11.97 -0.62
C LYS A 333 19.90 -12.21 -0.35
N VAL A 334 19.21 -12.86 -1.28
CA VAL A 334 17.80 -13.24 -1.14
C VAL A 334 17.62 -14.26 -0.03
N ARG A 335 16.54 -14.13 0.73
CA ARG A 335 16.11 -15.10 1.74
C ARG A 335 14.65 -15.49 1.51
N GLY A 336 14.35 -16.78 1.69
CA GLY A 336 12.99 -17.29 1.60
C GLY A 336 12.08 -16.80 2.72
N GLY A 337 10.79 -16.93 2.54
CA GLY A 337 9.76 -16.65 3.56
C GLY A 337 9.35 -15.20 3.71
N GLY A 338 9.97 -14.26 2.99
CA GLY A 338 9.57 -12.86 3.02
C GLY A 338 8.21 -12.61 2.39
N SER A 339 7.57 -11.52 2.78
CA SER A 339 6.24 -11.15 2.27
C SER A 339 6.14 -9.65 2.00
N LEU A 340 5.38 -9.30 0.98
CA LEU A 340 4.96 -7.92 0.71
C LEU A 340 3.44 -7.91 0.62
N THR A 341 2.78 -7.28 1.59
CA THR A 341 1.34 -7.07 1.65
C THR A 341 1.00 -5.72 1.08
N ALA A 342 -0.02 -5.62 0.24
CA ALA A 342 -0.45 -4.34 -0.33
C ALA A 342 -1.85 -3.96 0.14
N LEU A 343 -1.99 -2.71 0.57
CA LEU A 343 -3.26 -2.07 0.88
C LEU A 343 -3.47 -0.88 -0.09
N PRO A 344 -3.93 -1.14 -1.32
CA PRO A 344 -4.33 -0.08 -2.21
C PRO A 344 -5.59 0.61 -1.72
N ILE A 345 -5.62 1.94 -1.84
CA ILE A 345 -6.79 2.75 -1.54
C ILE A 345 -7.36 3.28 -2.85
N ILE A 346 -8.67 3.17 -3.01
CA ILE A 346 -9.43 3.72 -4.14
C ILE A 346 -10.52 4.64 -3.59
N GLU A 347 -10.65 5.81 -4.18
CA GLU A 347 -11.72 6.76 -3.89
C GLU A 347 -12.87 6.56 -4.88
N THR A 348 -14.09 6.39 -4.34
CA THR A 348 -15.32 6.35 -5.11
C THR A 348 -16.04 7.70 -5.05
N GLN A 349 -17.00 7.90 -5.93
CA GLN A 349 -17.93 9.02 -5.92
C GLN A 349 -19.35 8.48 -5.72
N ALA A 350 -20.04 8.94 -4.68
CA ALA A 350 -21.41 8.51 -4.34
C ALA A 350 -21.55 6.95 -4.22
N GLY A 351 -20.52 6.28 -3.72
CA GLY A 351 -20.52 4.83 -3.57
C GLY A 351 -20.45 4.02 -4.87
N ASP A 352 -20.19 4.66 -6.02
CA ASP A 352 -20.17 3.97 -7.32
C ASP A 352 -18.91 3.10 -7.48
N VAL A 353 -19.06 1.81 -7.20
CA VAL A 353 -18.02 0.79 -7.41
C VAL A 353 -17.97 0.28 -8.85
N SER A 354 -18.93 0.66 -9.71
CA SER A 354 -19.01 0.24 -11.11
C SER A 354 -18.20 1.15 -12.05
N ALA A 355 -17.63 2.24 -11.54
CA ALA A 355 -16.73 3.12 -12.26
C ALA A 355 -15.49 2.36 -12.77
N TYR A 356 -14.80 2.92 -13.75
CA TYR A 356 -13.75 2.20 -14.49
C TYR A 356 -12.57 1.77 -13.61
N ILE A 357 -11.99 2.68 -12.85
CA ILE A 357 -10.83 2.38 -12.00
C ILE A 357 -11.20 1.46 -10.82
N PRO A 358 -12.28 1.71 -10.03
CA PRO A 358 -12.72 0.79 -9.00
C PRO A 358 -12.90 -0.65 -9.48
N THR A 359 -13.61 -0.85 -10.58
CA THR A 359 -13.86 -2.18 -11.17
C THR A 359 -12.55 -2.91 -11.50
N ASN A 360 -11.60 -2.20 -12.11
CA ASN A 360 -10.30 -2.77 -12.45
C ASN A 360 -9.54 -3.23 -11.19
N VAL A 361 -9.47 -2.39 -10.17
CA VAL A 361 -8.69 -2.72 -8.95
C VAL A 361 -9.36 -3.81 -8.12
N ILE A 362 -10.70 -3.84 -8.03
CA ILE A 362 -11.45 -4.94 -7.38
C ILE A 362 -11.11 -6.28 -8.04
N SER A 363 -10.97 -6.31 -9.37
CA SER A 363 -10.65 -7.55 -10.09
C SER A 363 -9.20 -8.03 -9.87
N ILE A 364 -8.26 -7.11 -9.62
CA ILE A 364 -6.84 -7.42 -9.41
C ILE A 364 -6.57 -7.88 -7.98
N THR A 365 -7.31 -7.36 -7.00
CA THR A 365 -7.06 -7.60 -5.57
C THR A 365 -7.68 -8.92 -5.06
N ASP A 366 -7.19 -9.37 -3.91
CA ASP A 366 -7.64 -10.60 -3.24
C ASP A 366 -8.83 -10.34 -2.30
N GLY A 367 -9.48 -9.23 -2.43
CA GLY A 367 -10.65 -8.80 -1.67
C GLY A 367 -10.71 -7.29 -1.51
N GLN A 368 -11.78 -6.82 -0.87
CA GLN A 368 -12.00 -5.41 -0.62
C GLN A 368 -12.66 -5.15 0.73
N ILE A 369 -12.25 -4.07 1.38
CA ILE A 369 -12.90 -3.45 2.53
C ILE A 369 -13.67 -2.24 2.00
N PHE A 370 -15.00 -2.33 1.96
CA PHE A 370 -15.86 -1.27 1.48
C PHE A 370 -16.33 -0.38 2.62
N LEU A 371 -16.07 0.92 2.52
CA LEU A 371 -16.49 1.93 3.48
C LEU A 371 -17.70 2.71 2.94
N GLU A 372 -18.74 2.76 3.73
CA GLU A 372 -20.02 3.36 3.36
C GLU A 372 -20.23 4.69 4.08
N THR A 373 -20.63 5.72 3.33
CA THR A 373 -20.85 7.07 3.85
C THR A 373 -22.00 7.11 4.86
N ASP A 374 -23.05 6.35 4.62
CA ASP A 374 -24.22 6.34 5.51
C ASP A 374 -23.88 5.75 6.88
N LEU A 375 -23.09 4.67 6.93
CA LEU A 375 -22.61 4.10 8.19
C LEU A 375 -21.68 5.08 8.92
N PHE A 376 -20.81 5.77 8.18
CA PHE A 376 -19.91 6.78 8.75
C PHE A 376 -20.70 7.93 9.41
N ASN A 377 -21.73 8.43 8.75
CA ASN A 377 -22.59 9.50 9.25
C ASN A 377 -23.45 9.07 10.44
N GLN A 378 -23.84 7.81 10.49
CA GLN A 378 -24.53 7.21 11.65
C GLN A 378 -23.62 6.98 12.87
N GLY A 379 -22.31 7.20 12.73
CA GLY A 379 -21.35 7.06 13.82
C GLY A 379 -20.72 5.67 13.94
N PHE A 380 -20.99 4.76 13.02
CA PHE A 380 -20.29 3.47 12.94
C PHE A 380 -18.90 3.69 12.33
N ARG A 381 -17.87 3.60 13.15
CA ARG A 381 -16.47 3.83 12.75
C ARG A 381 -15.56 2.74 13.30
N PRO A 382 -14.86 1.99 12.42
CA PRO A 382 -14.81 2.11 10.96
C PRO A 382 -16.13 1.79 10.28
N ALA A 383 -16.47 2.53 9.22
CA ALA A 383 -17.75 2.46 8.52
C ALA A 383 -17.77 1.30 7.49
N ILE A 384 -17.39 0.11 7.91
CA ILE A 384 -17.24 -1.06 7.05
C ILE A 384 -18.60 -1.69 6.75
N ASN A 385 -18.95 -1.76 5.47
CA ASN A 385 -20.08 -2.55 5.03
C ASN A 385 -19.67 -4.02 4.91
N VAL A 386 -20.08 -4.85 5.88
CA VAL A 386 -19.70 -6.27 5.98
C VAL A 386 -20.28 -7.10 4.84
N GLY A 387 -21.45 -6.70 4.30
CA GLY A 387 -22.16 -7.43 3.26
C GLY A 387 -21.42 -7.50 1.93
N ILE A 388 -20.78 -6.39 1.53
CA ILE A 388 -20.05 -6.26 0.26
C ILE A 388 -18.53 -6.32 0.43
N SER A 389 -18.03 -6.31 1.65
CA SER A 389 -16.61 -6.49 1.93
C SER A 389 -16.25 -7.98 1.91
N VAL A 390 -15.14 -8.33 1.29
CA VAL A 390 -14.71 -9.71 1.08
C VAL A 390 -13.20 -9.83 1.26
N SER A 391 -12.76 -10.89 1.95
CA SER A 391 -11.37 -11.38 1.89
C SER A 391 -11.39 -12.77 1.23
N ARG A 392 -10.68 -12.91 0.10
CA ARG A 392 -10.59 -14.21 -0.61
C ARG A 392 -9.68 -15.21 0.11
N VAL A 393 -8.78 -14.74 0.97
CA VAL A 393 -7.94 -15.59 1.83
C VAL A 393 -8.73 -16.06 3.05
N GLY A 394 -9.54 -15.19 3.62
CA GLY A 394 -10.48 -15.51 4.69
C GLY A 394 -9.82 -16.12 5.92
N GLY A 395 -10.47 -17.10 6.51
CA GLY A 395 -10.02 -17.75 7.75
C GLY A 395 -8.65 -18.47 7.67
N SER A 396 -8.03 -18.58 6.49
CA SER A 396 -6.65 -19.04 6.36
C SER A 396 -5.63 -18.03 6.90
N ALA A 397 -6.01 -16.75 6.91
CA ALA A 397 -5.23 -15.64 7.45
C ALA A 397 -5.65 -15.24 8.87
N GLN A 398 -6.25 -16.14 9.64
CA GLN A 398 -6.62 -15.92 11.03
C GLN A 398 -5.90 -16.90 11.96
N ILE A 399 -5.57 -16.45 13.15
CA ILE A 399 -5.16 -17.35 14.23
C ILE A 399 -6.34 -18.25 14.64
N LYS A 400 -6.04 -19.45 15.13
CA LYS A 400 -7.08 -20.47 15.39
C LYS A 400 -8.14 -20.00 16.39
N SER A 401 -7.77 -19.24 17.43
CA SER A 401 -8.68 -18.65 18.41
C SER A 401 -9.66 -17.68 17.75
N MET A 402 -9.17 -16.74 16.95
CA MET A 402 -10.00 -15.79 16.20
C MET A 402 -10.96 -16.52 15.25
N LYS A 403 -10.45 -17.50 14.50
CA LYS A 403 -11.26 -18.29 13.56
C LYS A 403 -12.41 -19.03 14.24
N LYS A 404 -12.18 -19.56 15.45
CA LYS A 404 -13.23 -20.23 16.23
C LYS A 404 -14.31 -19.26 16.71
N VAL A 405 -13.91 -18.09 17.18
CA VAL A 405 -14.82 -17.09 17.74
C VAL A 405 -15.57 -16.32 16.65
N ALA A 406 -14.86 -15.84 15.65
CA ALA A 406 -15.42 -14.97 14.62
C ALA A 406 -16.00 -15.72 13.40
N GLY A 407 -15.97 -17.05 13.40
CA GLY A 407 -16.38 -17.86 12.23
C GLY A 407 -17.83 -17.64 11.79
N THR A 408 -18.73 -17.36 12.71
CA THR A 408 -20.16 -17.08 12.43
C THR A 408 -20.48 -15.59 12.41
N LEU A 409 -19.61 -14.74 12.98
CA LEU A 409 -19.91 -13.32 13.20
C LEU A 409 -20.35 -12.60 11.92
N LYS A 410 -19.69 -12.87 10.79
CA LYS A 410 -20.06 -12.25 9.51
C LYS A 410 -21.48 -12.63 9.07
N ILE A 411 -21.86 -13.89 9.26
CA ILE A 411 -23.20 -14.39 8.91
C ILE A 411 -24.23 -13.80 9.87
N ASP A 412 -23.93 -13.78 11.17
CA ASP A 412 -24.80 -13.22 12.20
C ASP A 412 -25.06 -11.73 11.96
N MET A 413 -24.03 -10.97 11.57
CA MET A 413 -24.15 -9.56 11.23
C MET A 413 -24.95 -9.33 9.93
N ALA A 414 -24.81 -10.20 8.94
CA ALA A 414 -25.61 -10.11 7.71
C ALA A 414 -27.10 -10.39 8.01
N GLN A 415 -27.42 -11.42 8.79
CA GLN A 415 -28.77 -11.71 9.24
C GLN A 415 -29.37 -10.56 10.07
N TYR A 416 -28.56 -9.99 10.96
CA TYR A 416 -28.99 -8.83 11.74
C TYR A 416 -29.38 -7.66 10.82
N ARG A 417 -28.60 -7.34 9.81
CA ARG A 417 -28.91 -6.24 8.86
C ARG A 417 -30.21 -6.49 8.08
N GLU A 418 -30.46 -7.71 7.67
CA GLU A 418 -31.74 -8.08 7.04
C GLU A 418 -32.92 -7.90 8.01
N LEU A 419 -32.80 -8.43 9.21
CA LEU A 419 -33.85 -8.32 10.24
C LEU A 419 -34.06 -6.86 10.66
N GLU A 420 -33.02 -6.04 10.76
CA GLU A 420 -33.14 -4.62 11.08
C GLU A 420 -33.95 -3.87 10.00
N ALA A 421 -33.70 -4.19 8.72
CA ALA A 421 -34.47 -3.59 7.62
C ALA A 421 -35.96 -3.97 7.72
N PHE A 422 -36.30 -5.23 8.03
CA PHE A 422 -37.66 -5.69 8.23
C PHE A 422 -38.33 -5.11 9.48
N SER A 423 -37.57 -4.95 10.57
CA SER A 423 -38.11 -4.45 11.86
C SER A 423 -38.68 -3.04 11.78
N LYS A 424 -38.22 -2.25 10.79
CA LYS A 424 -38.75 -0.90 10.52
C LYS A 424 -40.21 -0.91 9.98
N PHE A 425 -40.67 -2.05 9.46
CA PHE A 425 -41.98 -2.20 8.82
C PHE A 425 -42.93 -3.11 9.58
N SER A 426 -42.48 -3.84 10.62
CA SER A 426 -43.27 -4.78 11.40
C SER A 426 -43.32 -4.38 12.87
N SER A 427 -44.54 -4.31 13.46
CA SER A 427 -44.73 -3.98 14.87
C SER A 427 -44.73 -5.22 15.79
N ASP A 428 -44.95 -6.42 15.26
CA ASP A 428 -44.98 -7.67 16.00
C ASP A 428 -43.73 -8.52 15.69
N MET A 429 -42.83 -8.62 16.66
CA MET A 429 -41.67 -9.48 16.60
C MET A 429 -41.77 -10.60 17.63
N ASP A 430 -41.40 -11.82 17.21
CA ASP A 430 -41.25 -12.93 18.13
C ASP A 430 -40.00 -12.77 19.02
N ALA A 431 -39.96 -13.44 20.17
CA ALA A 431 -38.88 -13.30 21.15
C ALA A 431 -37.51 -13.67 20.58
N VAL A 432 -37.42 -14.65 19.66
CA VAL A 432 -36.16 -15.09 19.06
C VAL A 432 -35.60 -14.02 18.14
N THR A 433 -36.46 -13.41 17.31
CA THR A 433 -36.07 -12.29 16.43
C THR A 433 -35.62 -11.08 17.25
N ALA A 434 -36.31 -10.75 18.34
CA ALA A 434 -35.95 -9.67 19.25
C ALA A 434 -34.57 -9.90 19.88
N MET A 435 -34.28 -11.12 20.35
CA MET A 435 -32.95 -11.49 20.89
C MET A 435 -31.84 -11.39 19.83
N THR A 436 -32.10 -11.83 18.60
CA THR A 436 -31.15 -11.74 17.50
C THR A 436 -30.85 -10.29 17.13
N LEU A 437 -31.86 -9.43 17.11
CA LEU A 437 -31.70 -8.00 16.89
C LEU A 437 -30.92 -7.31 18.02
N ASP A 438 -31.22 -7.64 19.28
CA ASP A 438 -30.48 -7.09 20.43
C ASP A 438 -29.00 -7.47 20.38
N ARG A 439 -28.69 -8.76 20.14
CA ARG A 439 -27.31 -9.26 19.96
C ARG A 439 -26.61 -8.58 18.81
N GLY A 440 -27.26 -8.43 17.66
CA GLY A 440 -26.72 -7.77 16.49
C GLY A 440 -26.39 -6.30 16.74
N ARG A 441 -27.29 -5.55 17.39
CA ARG A 441 -27.06 -4.15 17.78
C ARG A 441 -25.88 -4.00 18.74
N LYS A 442 -25.74 -4.90 19.72
CA LYS A 442 -24.62 -4.90 20.65
C LYS A 442 -23.31 -5.23 19.95
N ASN A 443 -23.30 -6.19 19.04
CA ASN A 443 -22.14 -6.49 18.21
C ASN A 443 -21.73 -5.29 17.33
N ASP A 444 -22.66 -4.56 16.75
CA ASP A 444 -22.37 -3.32 16.04
C ASP A 444 -21.64 -2.30 16.94
N GLN A 445 -22.10 -2.13 18.19
CA GLN A 445 -21.43 -1.25 19.15
C GLN A 445 -20.04 -1.74 19.55
N LEU A 446 -19.86 -3.06 19.69
CA LEU A 446 -18.54 -3.66 19.97
C LEU A 446 -17.55 -3.48 18.82
N LEU A 447 -18.04 -3.49 17.58
CA LEU A 447 -17.19 -3.32 16.40
C LEU A 447 -16.74 -1.86 16.18
N VAL A 448 -17.42 -0.89 16.79
CA VAL A 448 -16.96 0.50 16.77
C VAL A 448 -15.65 0.62 17.54
N GLN A 449 -14.71 1.33 16.93
CA GLN A 449 -13.38 1.51 17.47
C GLN A 449 -12.87 2.92 17.17
N PRO A 450 -12.34 3.65 18.17
CA PRO A 450 -11.77 4.97 17.95
C PRO A 450 -10.51 4.88 17.10
N GLN A 451 -10.25 5.90 16.30
CA GLN A 451 -9.05 6.04 15.49
C GLN A 451 -7.79 6.09 16.36
N TYR A 452 -6.69 5.55 15.86
CA TYR A 452 -5.37 5.49 16.52
C TYR A 452 -5.35 4.67 17.82
N ARG A 453 -6.29 3.74 17.96
CA ARG A 453 -6.35 2.79 19.08
C ARG A 453 -6.53 1.36 18.59
N PRO A 454 -5.54 0.83 17.86
CA PRO A 454 -5.59 -0.58 17.47
C PRO A 454 -5.58 -1.46 18.73
N MET A 455 -6.30 -2.58 18.66
CA MET A 455 -6.47 -3.51 19.76
C MET A 455 -5.65 -4.79 19.53
N PRO A 456 -4.88 -5.29 20.50
CA PRO A 456 -4.19 -6.56 20.39
C PRO A 456 -5.16 -7.73 20.13
N VAL A 457 -4.71 -8.71 19.35
CA VAL A 457 -5.58 -9.79 18.87
C VAL A 457 -6.17 -10.65 19.99
N GLY A 458 -5.44 -10.87 21.09
CA GLY A 458 -5.95 -11.61 22.25
C GLY A 458 -7.16 -10.92 22.90
N GLU A 459 -7.11 -9.60 23.02
CA GLU A 459 -8.22 -8.78 23.53
C GLU A 459 -9.39 -8.77 22.56
N GLN A 460 -9.14 -8.69 21.25
CA GLN A 460 -10.18 -8.80 20.24
C GLN A 460 -10.93 -10.13 20.36
N VAL A 461 -10.21 -11.25 20.48
CA VAL A 461 -10.82 -12.58 20.62
C VAL A 461 -11.69 -12.65 21.88
N ALA A 462 -11.22 -12.14 23.02
CA ALA A 462 -11.97 -12.15 24.27
C ALA A 462 -13.28 -11.38 24.18
N ILE A 463 -13.24 -10.15 23.65
CA ILE A 463 -14.46 -9.32 23.59
C ILE A 463 -15.43 -9.79 22.49
N LEU A 464 -14.93 -10.27 21.37
CA LEU A 464 -15.78 -10.82 20.31
C LEU A 464 -16.45 -12.12 20.74
N TYR A 465 -15.80 -12.94 21.57
CA TYR A 465 -16.42 -14.09 22.20
C TYR A 465 -17.66 -13.67 23.00
N CYS A 466 -17.55 -12.64 23.82
CA CYS A 466 -18.67 -12.12 24.61
C CYS A 466 -19.83 -11.64 23.72
N GLY A 467 -19.53 -10.96 22.62
CA GLY A 467 -20.53 -10.47 21.67
C GLY A 467 -21.26 -11.61 20.94
N VAL A 468 -20.50 -12.56 20.38
CA VAL A 468 -21.05 -13.70 19.62
C VAL A 468 -21.94 -14.59 20.50
N HIS A 469 -21.54 -14.84 21.75
CA HIS A 469 -22.30 -15.66 22.70
C HIS A 469 -23.39 -14.89 23.46
N GLY A 470 -23.56 -13.59 23.18
CA GLY A 470 -24.62 -12.78 23.78
C GLY A 470 -24.48 -12.56 25.29
N LEU A 471 -23.26 -12.60 25.83
CA LEU A 471 -23.00 -12.45 27.27
C LEU A 471 -23.32 -11.05 27.81
N MET A 472 -23.62 -10.11 26.92
CA MET A 472 -23.95 -8.72 27.24
C MET A 472 -25.46 -8.42 27.13
N HIS A 473 -26.35 -9.44 27.08
CA HIS A 473 -27.77 -9.25 26.83
C HIS A 473 -28.46 -8.32 27.86
N ASP A 474 -28.03 -8.33 29.12
CA ASP A 474 -28.55 -7.50 30.20
C ASP A 474 -27.98 -6.07 30.23
N VAL A 475 -26.96 -5.79 29.42
CA VAL A 475 -26.29 -4.47 29.39
C VAL A 475 -27.10 -3.50 28.53
N PRO A 476 -27.46 -2.29 29.04
CA PRO A 476 -28.08 -1.26 28.21
C PRO A 476 -27.23 -0.84 27.02
N MET A 477 -27.88 -0.49 25.90
CA MET A 477 -27.18 -0.16 24.64
C MET A 477 -26.20 1.00 24.76
N ASP A 478 -26.52 2.01 25.55
CA ASP A 478 -25.65 3.18 25.82
C ASP A 478 -24.44 2.83 26.70
N LYS A 479 -24.46 1.69 27.38
CA LYS A 479 -23.41 1.21 28.29
C LYS A 479 -22.51 0.10 27.72
N VAL A 480 -22.80 -0.40 26.52
CA VAL A 480 -22.05 -1.50 25.89
C VAL A 480 -20.56 -1.19 25.80
N ARG A 481 -20.17 0.02 25.39
CA ARG A 481 -18.77 0.42 25.28
C ARG A 481 -18.07 0.55 26.63
N GLU A 482 -18.77 1.11 27.61
CA GLU A 482 -18.24 1.22 28.99
C GLU A 482 -18.04 -0.18 29.58
N CYS A 483 -18.98 -1.08 29.38
CA CYS A 483 -18.86 -2.49 29.78
C CYS A 483 -17.69 -3.19 29.08
N GLN A 484 -17.49 -2.95 27.77
CA GLN A 484 -16.32 -3.45 27.03
C GLN A 484 -15.01 -2.98 27.67
N ASP A 485 -14.88 -1.69 27.95
CA ASP A 485 -13.64 -1.12 28.50
C ASP A 485 -13.35 -1.70 29.89
N GLN A 486 -14.36 -1.78 30.76
CA GLN A 486 -14.22 -2.40 32.07
C GLN A 486 -13.86 -3.89 32.01
N PHE A 487 -14.46 -4.63 31.07
CA PHE A 487 -14.12 -6.03 30.84
C PHE A 487 -12.67 -6.20 30.41
N LEU A 488 -12.20 -5.40 29.43
CA LEU A 488 -10.84 -5.46 28.94
C LEU A 488 -9.82 -5.05 30.01
N ASP A 489 -10.16 -4.06 30.85
CA ASP A 489 -9.30 -3.67 31.99
C ASP A 489 -9.21 -4.77 33.05
N ALA A 490 -10.31 -5.46 33.34
CA ALA A 490 -10.30 -6.63 34.20
C ALA A 490 -9.45 -7.78 33.61
N MET A 491 -9.60 -8.06 32.33
CA MET A 491 -8.81 -9.09 31.65
C MET A 491 -7.31 -8.76 31.65
N ARG A 492 -6.92 -7.51 31.39
CA ARG A 492 -5.53 -7.06 31.41
C ARG A 492 -4.89 -7.15 32.80
N SER A 493 -5.65 -6.78 33.84
CA SER A 493 -5.11 -6.70 35.21
C SER A 493 -5.09 -8.04 35.93
N GLN A 494 -6.03 -8.93 35.66
CA GLN A 494 -6.24 -10.17 36.42
C GLN A 494 -5.95 -11.44 35.62
N HIS A 495 -6.06 -11.38 34.28
CA HIS A 495 -6.02 -12.55 33.38
C HIS A 495 -5.17 -12.30 32.14
N SER A 496 -4.01 -11.66 32.27
CA SER A 496 -3.08 -11.40 31.17
C SER A 496 -2.60 -12.69 30.48
N ASP A 497 -2.44 -13.76 31.25
CA ASP A 497 -2.09 -15.10 30.76
C ASP A 497 -3.13 -15.68 29.80
N VAL A 498 -4.42 -15.41 30.05
CA VAL A 498 -5.51 -15.80 29.13
C VAL A 498 -5.41 -15.00 27.84
N ILE A 499 -5.18 -13.68 27.91
CA ILE A 499 -5.01 -12.84 26.70
C ILE A 499 -3.83 -13.34 25.84
N GLU A 500 -2.69 -13.67 26.46
CA GLU A 500 -1.53 -14.22 25.75
C GLU A 500 -1.86 -15.58 25.12
N THR A 501 -2.55 -16.47 25.85
CA THR A 501 -2.98 -17.78 25.33
C THR A 501 -3.90 -17.63 24.12
N LEU A 502 -4.82 -16.67 24.16
CA LEU A 502 -5.70 -16.35 23.03
C LEU A 502 -4.91 -15.78 21.83
N ALA A 503 -3.93 -14.93 22.08
CA ALA A 503 -3.05 -14.36 21.05
C ALA A 503 -2.17 -15.45 20.38
N ASP A 504 -1.78 -16.49 21.13
CA ASP A 504 -1.11 -17.68 20.58
C ASP A 504 -2.02 -18.60 19.74
N GLY A 505 -3.28 -18.23 19.59
CA GLY A 505 -4.26 -18.98 18.81
C GLY A 505 -4.91 -20.15 19.54
N LYS A 506 -4.77 -20.23 20.87
CA LYS A 506 -5.37 -21.28 21.69
C LYS A 506 -6.62 -20.76 22.39
N LEU A 507 -7.74 -21.44 22.18
CA LEU A 507 -8.99 -21.20 22.92
C LEU A 507 -9.32 -22.49 23.68
N THR A 508 -8.97 -22.50 24.97
CA THR A 508 -9.22 -23.64 25.88
C THR A 508 -10.49 -23.41 26.69
N ASP A 509 -11.03 -24.49 27.26
CA ASP A 509 -12.24 -24.42 28.11
C ASP A 509 -11.99 -23.55 29.36
N ASP A 510 -10.76 -23.53 29.88
CA ASP A 510 -10.36 -22.67 31.00
C ASP A 510 -10.38 -21.19 30.59
N CYS A 511 -9.87 -20.84 29.39
CA CYS A 511 -9.97 -19.48 28.85
C CYS A 511 -11.43 -19.05 28.71
N ILE A 512 -12.29 -19.93 28.21
CA ILE A 512 -13.72 -19.67 28.06
C ILE A 512 -14.37 -19.37 29.39
N LYS A 513 -14.13 -20.19 30.42
CA LYS A 513 -14.67 -19.97 31.77
C LYS A 513 -14.25 -18.62 32.34
N VAL A 514 -12.98 -18.27 32.22
CA VAL A 514 -12.47 -16.98 32.72
C VAL A 514 -13.15 -15.81 31.99
N ILE A 515 -13.32 -15.89 30.67
CA ILE A 515 -14.00 -14.86 29.89
C ILE A 515 -15.46 -14.72 30.35
N GLU A 516 -16.18 -15.85 30.48
CA GLU A 516 -17.59 -15.86 30.89
C GLU A 516 -17.78 -15.33 32.32
N GLU A 517 -16.96 -15.78 33.26
CA GLU A 517 -17.02 -15.31 34.66
C GLU A 517 -16.68 -13.81 34.77
N THR A 518 -15.63 -13.36 34.08
CA THR A 518 -15.23 -11.95 34.10
C THR A 518 -16.32 -11.08 33.49
N MET A 519 -16.89 -11.49 32.33
CA MET A 519 -17.99 -10.73 31.71
C MET A 519 -19.23 -10.74 32.58
N ALA A 520 -19.60 -11.86 33.20
CA ALA A 520 -20.75 -11.94 34.11
C ALA A 520 -20.62 -10.97 35.31
N ASN A 521 -19.41 -10.88 35.87
CA ASN A 521 -19.11 -9.96 36.98
C ASN A 521 -19.23 -8.49 36.55
N VAL A 522 -18.72 -8.14 35.37
CA VAL A 522 -18.79 -6.77 34.84
C VAL A 522 -20.22 -6.43 34.42
N ALA A 523 -20.88 -7.29 33.64
CA ALA A 523 -22.24 -7.08 33.17
C ALA A 523 -23.25 -7.02 34.35
N GLY A 524 -22.99 -7.75 35.44
CA GLY A 524 -23.78 -7.71 36.65
C GLY A 524 -23.89 -6.33 37.31
N GLN A 525 -22.93 -5.44 37.07
CA GLN A 525 -22.97 -4.06 37.58
C GLN A 525 -23.98 -3.17 36.85
N TYR A 526 -24.40 -3.58 35.65
CA TYR A 526 -25.37 -2.88 34.81
C TYR A 526 -26.79 -3.45 34.88
N LYS A 527 -26.99 -4.53 35.64
CA LYS A 527 -28.32 -5.04 35.94
C LYS A 527 -29.03 -4.05 36.83
N ALA A 528 -30.12 -3.45 36.33
CA ALA A 528 -30.96 -2.55 37.08
C ALA A 528 -31.80 -3.29 38.14
#